data_d1175da6a04a6600c12d960a76063d5e
#
_entry.id   d1175da6a04a6600c12d960a76063d5e
#
_cell.length_a   1.000
_cell.length_b   1.000
_cell.length_c   1.000
_cell.angle_alpha   90.00
_cell.angle_beta   90.00
_cell.angle_gamma   90.00
#
_symmetry.space_group_name_H-M   'P 1'
#
loop_
_entity.id
_entity.type
_entity.pdbx_description
1 polymer ?
#
loop_
_entity_poly.entity_id
_entity_poly.type
_entity_poly.pdbx_seq_one_letter_code
_entity_poly.pdbx_strand_id
1 'polypeptide(L)'
;MHISWSAANLDPAVFDDPLTPNLRREPNPHIGFASGYHRCLGSHLARMELVTALGVWHDRIPHYRIATDEPLRYTGNPRAPHQLPLVW
;
A
#
# COMPACT_ATOMS: atom_id res chain seq x y z
N MET A 1 -3.73 -10.49 22.29
CA MET A 1 -2.51 -10.32 21.50
C MET A 1 -2.87 -9.45 20.29
N HIS A 2 -2.10 -8.43 20.01
CA HIS A 2 -2.31 -7.56 18.85
C HIS A 2 -1.11 -7.72 17.90
N ILE A 3 -1.38 -7.94 16.60
CA ILE A 3 -0.36 -8.08 15.57
C ILE A 3 -0.38 -6.81 14.72
N SER A 4 0.76 -6.11 14.67
CA SER A 4 0.92 -4.92 13.84
C SER A 4 1.59 -5.27 12.51
N TRP A 5 0.80 -5.45 11.48
CA TRP A 5 1.28 -5.68 10.11
C TRP A 5 2.16 -4.52 9.60
N SER A 6 1.78 -3.29 9.97
CA SER A 6 2.54 -2.10 9.57
C SER A 6 3.94 -2.08 10.18
N ALA A 7 4.07 -2.42 11.46
CA ALA A 7 5.39 -2.49 12.10
C ALA A 7 6.27 -3.58 11.48
N ALA A 8 5.70 -4.75 11.22
CA ALA A 8 6.44 -5.84 10.59
C ALA A 8 6.90 -5.51 9.14
N ASN A 9 6.11 -4.75 8.40
CA ASN A 9 6.48 -4.30 7.04
C ASN A 9 7.45 -3.11 7.03
N LEU A 10 7.81 -2.58 8.20
CA LEU A 10 8.80 -1.52 8.38
C LEU A 10 10.00 -2.00 9.24
N ASP A 11 10.16 -3.29 9.41
CA ASP A 11 11.26 -3.86 10.18
C ASP A 11 12.59 -3.71 9.40
N PRO A 12 13.57 -2.94 9.91
CA PRO A 12 14.85 -2.75 9.23
C PRO A 12 15.72 -4.02 9.19
N ALA A 13 15.39 -5.04 9.97
CA ALA A 13 16.04 -6.34 9.87
C ALA A 13 15.61 -7.13 8.62
N VAL A 14 14.51 -6.72 7.99
CA VAL A 14 13.93 -7.41 6.81
C VAL A 14 13.96 -6.50 5.57
N PHE A 15 13.78 -5.20 5.76
CA PHE A 15 13.68 -4.23 4.67
C PHE A 15 14.74 -3.15 4.81
N ASP A 16 15.65 -3.05 3.86
CA ASP A 16 16.59 -1.94 3.78
C ASP A 16 15.83 -0.64 3.58
N ASP A 17 16.16 0.39 4.38
CA ASP A 17 15.52 1.71 4.34
C ASP A 17 13.98 1.63 4.26
N PRO A 18 13.32 1.05 5.28
CA PRO A 18 11.90 0.72 5.22
C PRO A 18 10.98 1.95 5.19
N LEU A 19 11.47 3.13 5.54
CA LEU A 19 10.69 4.38 5.54
C LEU A 19 10.70 5.09 4.18
N THR A 20 11.62 4.70 3.28
CA THR A 20 11.66 5.23 1.92
C THR A 20 10.89 4.34 0.96
N PRO A 21 9.83 4.85 0.31
CA PRO A 21 9.09 4.08 -0.68
C PRO A 21 9.98 3.66 -1.86
N ASN A 22 10.06 2.36 -2.09
CA ASN A 22 10.78 1.78 -3.22
C ASN A 22 9.85 0.87 -4.03
N LEU A 23 9.35 1.38 -5.16
CA LEU A 23 8.43 0.65 -6.04
C LEU A 23 9.09 -0.51 -6.80
N ARG A 24 10.43 -0.58 -6.77
CA ARG A 24 11.22 -1.64 -7.42
C ARG A 24 11.89 -2.57 -6.42
N ARG A 25 11.42 -2.57 -5.19
CA ARG A 25 12.00 -3.43 -4.14
C ARG A 25 11.85 -4.90 -4.51
N GLU A 26 12.98 -5.60 -4.59
CA GLU A 26 13.02 -7.04 -4.82
C GLU A 26 14.20 -7.66 -4.04
N PRO A 27 13.98 -8.70 -3.23
CA PRO A 27 12.66 -9.26 -2.88
C PRO A 27 11.82 -8.31 -2.03
N ASN A 28 10.50 -8.48 -2.08
CA ASN A 28 9.56 -7.73 -1.26
C ASN A 28 8.72 -8.69 -0.39
N PRO A 29 9.27 -9.21 0.71
CA PRO A 29 8.62 -10.24 1.55
C PRO A 29 7.57 -9.67 2.50
N HIS A 30 6.80 -8.66 2.06
CA HIS A 30 5.78 -8.02 2.89
C HIS A 30 4.70 -8.99 3.34
N ILE A 31 4.18 -8.78 4.55
CA ILE A 31 3.09 -9.55 5.14
C ILE A 31 1.74 -8.80 5.14
N GLY A 32 1.55 -7.85 4.24
CA GLY A 32 0.29 -7.11 4.10
C GLY A 32 -0.92 -7.98 3.79
N PHE A 33 -0.71 -9.20 3.29
CA PHE A 33 -1.73 -10.22 3.08
C PHE A 33 -1.65 -11.35 4.11
N ALA A 34 -1.11 -11.10 5.29
CA ALA A 34 -0.79 -12.09 6.31
C ALA A 34 0.22 -13.16 5.81
N SER A 35 0.43 -14.20 6.62
CA SER A 35 1.40 -15.27 6.34
C SER A 35 0.89 -16.62 6.87
N GLY A 36 1.52 -17.70 6.41
CA GLY A 36 1.20 -19.06 6.83
C GLY A 36 -0.25 -19.44 6.54
N TYR A 37 -0.87 -20.16 7.47
CA TYR A 37 -2.25 -20.66 7.35
C TYR A 37 -3.31 -19.54 7.28
N HIS A 38 -2.97 -18.33 7.69
CA HIS A 38 -3.85 -17.17 7.66
C HIS A 38 -3.61 -16.25 6.47
N ARG A 39 -2.81 -16.67 5.50
CA ARG A 39 -2.60 -15.87 4.28
C ARG A 39 -3.94 -15.59 3.60
N CYS A 40 -4.15 -14.35 3.22
CA CYS A 40 -5.36 -13.91 2.55
C CYS A 40 -5.62 -14.72 1.27
N LEU A 41 -6.76 -15.41 1.23
CA LEU A 41 -7.17 -16.21 0.07
C LEU A 41 -7.34 -15.35 -1.19
N GLY A 42 -7.85 -14.12 -1.02
CA GLY A 42 -8.09 -13.16 -2.09
C GLY A 42 -6.85 -12.39 -2.56
N SER A 43 -5.66 -12.70 -2.06
CA SER A 43 -4.45 -11.91 -2.36
C SER A 43 -4.09 -11.84 -3.85
N HIS A 44 -4.36 -12.89 -4.61
CA HIS A 44 -4.13 -12.93 -6.06
C HIS A 44 -5.14 -12.07 -6.81
N LEU A 45 -6.42 -12.18 -6.45
CA LEU A 45 -7.49 -11.36 -7.02
C LEU A 45 -7.26 -9.87 -6.72
N ALA A 46 -6.97 -9.53 -5.47
CA ALA A 46 -6.70 -8.15 -5.08
C ALA A 46 -5.53 -7.53 -5.86
N ARG A 47 -4.45 -8.28 -6.08
CA ARG A 47 -3.33 -7.81 -6.92
C ARG A 47 -3.74 -7.59 -8.37
N MET A 48 -4.51 -8.50 -8.94
CA MET A 48 -5.01 -8.36 -10.31
C MET A 48 -5.92 -7.15 -10.46
N GLU A 49 -6.83 -6.94 -9.51
CA GLU A 49 -7.72 -5.76 -9.48
C GLU A 49 -6.92 -4.46 -9.39
N LEU A 50 -5.94 -4.40 -8.48
CA LEU A 50 -5.09 -3.21 -8.31
C LEU A 50 -4.26 -2.92 -9.57
N VAL A 51 -3.63 -3.92 -10.16
CA VAL A 51 -2.85 -3.73 -11.40
C VAL A 51 -3.73 -3.24 -12.52
N THR A 52 -4.92 -3.82 -12.68
CA THR A 52 -5.87 -3.43 -13.73
C THR A 52 -6.41 -2.02 -13.49
N ALA A 53 -6.85 -1.72 -12.27
CA ALA A 53 -7.40 -0.42 -11.92
C ALA A 53 -6.37 0.71 -12.08
N LEU A 54 -5.15 0.50 -11.57
CA LEU A 54 -4.07 1.48 -11.69
C LEU A 54 -3.60 1.64 -13.14
N GLY A 55 -3.56 0.56 -13.92
CA GLY A 55 -3.26 0.63 -15.35
C GLY A 55 -4.27 1.51 -16.09
N VAL A 56 -5.56 1.20 -15.97
CA VAL A 56 -6.64 1.99 -16.60
C VAL A 56 -6.64 3.44 -16.11
N TRP A 57 -6.37 3.66 -14.81
CA TRP A 57 -6.24 5.01 -14.26
C TRP A 57 -5.14 5.80 -14.94
N HIS A 58 -3.90 5.26 -14.99
CA HIS A 58 -2.75 5.95 -15.57
C HIS A 58 -2.86 6.15 -17.08
N ASP A 59 -3.53 5.24 -17.80
CA ASP A 59 -3.80 5.39 -19.23
C ASP A 59 -4.72 6.59 -19.50
N ARG A 60 -5.66 6.87 -18.60
CA ARG A 60 -6.64 7.96 -18.75
C ARG A 60 -6.21 9.26 -18.07
N ILE A 61 -5.49 9.17 -16.96
CA ILE A 61 -5.08 10.29 -16.12
C ILE A 61 -3.58 10.12 -15.81
N PRO A 62 -2.70 10.38 -16.80
CA PRO A 62 -1.26 10.13 -16.66
C PRO A 62 -0.57 11.11 -15.71
N HIS A 63 -1.18 12.28 -15.48
CA HIS A 63 -0.63 13.32 -14.61
C HIS A 63 -1.65 13.74 -13.58
N TYR A 64 -1.31 13.59 -12.33
CA TYR A 64 -2.13 14.06 -11.21
C TYR A 64 -1.25 14.35 -10.00
N ARG A 65 -1.76 15.14 -9.07
CA ARG A 65 -1.12 15.47 -7.80
C ARG A 65 -2.15 15.54 -6.69
N ILE A 66 -1.67 15.46 -5.46
CA ILE A 66 -2.52 15.73 -4.29
C ILE A 66 -2.91 17.22 -4.30
N ALA A 67 -4.20 17.50 -4.12
CA ALA A 67 -4.78 18.83 -4.22
C ALA A 67 -4.64 19.70 -2.95
N THR A 68 -3.93 19.23 -1.93
CA THR A 68 -3.78 19.92 -0.65
C THR A 68 -2.34 19.85 -0.14
N ASP A 69 -1.90 20.91 0.52
CA ASP A 69 -0.64 20.96 1.27
C ASP A 69 -0.82 20.51 2.73
N GLU A 70 -2.07 20.30 3.17
CA GLU A 70 -2.36 19.78 4.51
C GLU A 70 -2.03 18.29 4.62
N PRO A 71 -1.54 17.84 5.79
CA PRO A 71 -1.30 16.43 6.03
C PRO A 71 -2.56 15.59 5.86
N LEU A 72 -2.44 14.48 5.12
CA LEU A 72 -3.56 13.54 4.96
C LEU A 72 -3.96 12.95 6.32
N ARG A 73 -5.25 12.93 6.60
CA ARG A 73 -5.80 12.29 7.79
C ARG A 73 -6.04 10.82 7.51
N TYR A 74 -5.59 9.97 8.42
CA TYR A 74 -5.75 8.53 8.33
C TYR A 74 -6.69 8.03 9.43
N THR A 75 -7.58 7.13 9.08
CA THR A 75 -8.57 6.54 9.99
C THR A 75 -8.67 5.03 9.78
N GLY A 76 -9.26 4.35 10.75
CA GLY A 76 -9.60 2.95 10.64
C GLY A 76 -8.49 1.95 10.97
N ASN A 77 -8.88 0.69 10.93
CA ASN A 77 -8.00 -0.47 11.03
C ASN A 77 -8.50 -1.50 9.99
N PRO A 78 -7.80 -1.70 8.87
CA PRO A 78 -6.50 -1.13 8.51
C PRO A 78 -6.50 0.39 8.35
N ARG A 79 -5.35 1.01 8.55
CA ARG A 79 -5.16 2.45 8.44
C ARG A 79 -5.26 2.87 6.97
N ALA A 80 -6.21 3.75 6.66
CA ALA A 80 -6.41 4.26 5.32
C ALA A 80 -6.59 5.79 5.33
N PRO A 81 -6.23 6.51 4.27
CA PRO A 81 -6.55 7.94 4.17
C PRO A 81 -8.07 8.12 4.16
N HIS A 82 -8.55 9.07 4.97
CA HIS A 82 -9.98 9.42 5.00
C HIS A 82 -10.45 9.99 3.66
N GLN A 83 -9.60 10.81 3.05
CA GLN A 83 -9.79 11.39 1.72
C GLN A 83 -8.43 11.48 1.03
N LEU A 84 -8.41 11.33 -0.28
CA LEU A 84 -7.25 11.55 -1.13
C LEU A 84 -7.68 12.53 -2.25
N PRO A 85 -7.68 13.84 -1.97
CA PRO A 85 -8.05 14.84 -2.97
C PRO A 85 -6.99 14.89 -4.06
N LEU A 86 -7.38 14.66 -5.29
CA LEU A 86 -6.53 14.68 -6.47
C LEU A 86 -6.98 15.77 -7.44
N VAL A 87 -6.02 16.35 -8.15
CA VAL A 87 -6.24 17.18 -9.34
C VAL A 87 -5.39 16.64 -10.49
N TRP A 88 -5.94 16.66 -11.67
CA TRP A 88 -5.36 16.21 -12.93
C TRP A 88 -5.57 17.22 -14.05
#